data_089a0a736a98dd08e362441282ce6dff
#
_entry.id   089a0a736a98dd08e362441282ce6dff
#
_cell.length_a   1.000
_cell.length_b   1.000
_cell.length_c   1.000
_cell.angle_alpha   90.00
_cell.angle_beta   90.00
_cell.angle_gamma   90.00
#
_symmetry.space_group_name_H-M   'P 1'
#
loop_
_entity.id
_entity.type
_entity.pdbx_description
1 polymer ?
#
loop_
_entity_poly.entity_id
_entity_poly.type
_entity_poly.pdbx_seq_one_letter_code
_entity_poly.pdbx_strand_id
1 'polypeptide(L)'
;LINEKKITGLIDIRDESDERIRLVLEPRVKTIDPTVLMENLFRNSDLESKFALNMNVLIDGLTPKVCTLRETLLSFLNHRREVLLRRSKFRLKNIDLRLEILEGNLIAFVNLDRVIEIIRTEDEPKIQLMSEFDLTERQSEAILNLRLRSLRKLEEIELTRERDTLLVERFNLEDLIENDKLQWKELITQIKELKNKFGSSTKEGARRTNFGKRPNLDSLNMDSVIEKEPVTIIFSDMGWIR
;
A
#
# COMPACT_ATOMS: atom_id res chain seq x y z
N LEU A 1 -14.91 20.09 32.41
CA LEU A 1 -16.15 19.29 32.39
C LEU A 1 -16.69 19.08 33.83
N ILE A 2 -15.85 18.69 34.82
CA ILE A 2 -16.29 18.55 36.21
C ILE A 2 -16.61 19.91 36.79
N ASN A 3 -15.73 20.91 36.67
CA ASN A 3 -15.94 22.27 37.12
C ASN A 3 -17.16 22.96 36.49
N GLU A 4 -17.49 22.57 35.29
CA GLU A 4 -18.65 23.05 34.51
C GLU A 4 -19.94 22.25 34.82
N LYS A 5 -19.88 21.25 35.73
CA LYS A 5 -20.98 20.35 36.12
C LYS A 5 -21.58 19.58 34.90
N LYS A 6 -20.83 19.42 33.80
CA LYS A 6 -21.24 18.65 32.66
C LYS A 6 -21.16 17.14 32.92
N ILE A 7 -20.22 16.72 33.76
CA ILE A 7 -20.11 15.33 34.20
C ILE A 7 -20.47 15.30 35.69
N THR A 8 -21.58 14.65 35.97
CA THR A 8 -22.07 14.39 37.33
C THR A 8 -21.64 12.98 37.76
N GLY A 9 -21.36 12.80 39.03
CA GLY A 9 -21.00 11.48 39.56
C GLY A 9 -19.52 11.23 39.81
N LEU A 10 -18.62 12.16 39.43
CA LEU A 10 -17.21 12.12 39.79
C LEU A 10 -16.87 13.19 40.83
N ILE A 11 -15.98 12.84 41.78
CA ILE A 11 -15.38 13.79 42.72
C ILE A 11 -14.05 14.29 42.13
N ASP A 12 -13.22 13.39 41.65
CA ASP A 12 -11.84 13.71 41.26
C ASP A 12 -11.40 12.85 40.07
N ILE A 13 -10.48 13.40 39.28
CA ILE A 13 -9.78 12.71 38.18
C ILE A 13 -8.30 12.96 38.36
N ARG A 14 -7.55 11.88 38.50
CA ARG A 14 -6.09 11.92 38.61
C ARG A 14 -5.45 11.22 37.40
N ASP A 15 -4.42 11.87 36.88
CA ASP A 15 -3.56 11.27 35.87
C ASP A 15 -2.36 10.62 36.56
N GLU A 16 -2.33 9.31 36.58
CA GLU A 16 -1.26 8.48 37.13
C GLU A 16 -0.49 7.78 35.97
N SER A 17 -0.43 8.44 34.82
CA SER A 17 0.25 7.90 33.65
C SER A 17 1.77 7.92 33.86
N ASP A 18 2.42 6.78 33.53
CA ASP A 18 3.85 6.60 33.44
C ASP A 18 4.17 6.05 32.05
N GLU A 19 4.82 4.91 31.89
CA GLU A 19 4.98 4.22 30.60
C GLU A 19 3.64 3.76 30.02
N ARG A 20 2.63 3.61 30.87
CA ARG A 20 1.25 3.27 30.50
C ARG A 20 0.31 4.40 30.88
N ILE A 21 -0.59 4.75 29.96
CA ILE A 21 -1.64 5.72 30.21
C ILE A 21 -2.60 5.15 31.25
N ARG A 22 -2.74 5.87 32.41
CA ARG A 22 -3.62 5.49 33.51
C ARG A 22 -4.33 6.72 34.06
N LEU A 23 -5.62 6.81 33.81
CA LEU A 23 -6.50 7.79 34.44
C LEU A 23 -7.30 7.10 35.55
N VAL A 24 -7.24 7.67 36.75
CA VAL A 24 -8.03 7.22 37.90
C VAL A 24 -9.22 8.15 38.05
N LEU A 25 -10.40 7.58 37.99
CA LEU A 25 -11.68 8.26 38.12
C LEU A 25 -12.27 7.91 39.50
N GLU A 26 -12.51 8.91 40.33
CA GLU A 26 -13.06 8.71 41.68
C GLU A 26 -14.54 9.06 41.69
N PRO A 27 -15.44 8.05 41.86
CA PRO A 27 -16.87 8.30 41.86
C PRO A 27 -17.30 9.02 43.19
N ARG A 28 -18.31 9.88 43.08
CA ARG A 28 -18.86 10.61 44.22
C ARG A 28 -19.53 9.70 45.24
N VAL A 29 -20.18 8.65 44.73
CA VAL A 29 -20.93 7.68 45.58
C VAL A 29 -20.46 6.28 45.20
N LYS A 30 -20.14 5.45 46.18
CA LYS A 30 -19.69 4.06 45.95
C LYS A 30 -20.73 3.14 45.30
N THR A 31 -22.01 3.54 45.27
CA THR A 31 -23.11 2.77 44.70
C THR A 31 -23.36 3.03 43.21
N ILE A 32 -22.58 3.95 42.59
CA ILE A 32 -22.71 4.25 41.16
C ILE A 32 -22.22 3.03 40.36
N ASP A 33 -23.03 2.54 39.43
CA ASP A 33 -22.63 1.49 38.51
C ASP A 33 -21.54 2.03 37.58
N PRO A 34 -20.33 1.39 37.53
CA PRO A 34 -19.25 1.78 36.65
C PRO A 34 -19.65 1.88 35.19
N THR A 35 -20.59 1.03 34.72
CA THR A 35 -21.07 1.03 33.34
C THR A 35 -21.83 2.30 33.01
N VAL A 36 -22.71 2.74 33.92
CA VAL A 36 -23.49 3.98 33.76
C VAL A 36 -22.56 5.21 33.79
N LEU A 37 -21.56 5.19 34.67
CA LEU A 37 -20.57 6.26 34.73
C LEU A 37 -19.76 6.36 33.43
N MET A 38 -19.29 5.26 32.90
CA MET A 38 -18.55 5.21 31.64
C MET A 38 -19.40 5.67 30.46
N GLU A 39 -20.65 5.26 30.38
CA GLU A 39 -21.56 5.73 29.33
C GLU A 39 -21.81 7.24 29.39
N ASN A 40 -21.93 7.78 30.60
CA ASN A 40 -22.05 9.23 30.81
C ASN A 40 -20.79 9.98 30.36
N LEU A 41 -19.62 9.42 30.63
CA LEU A 41 -18.33 9.95 30.17
C LEU A 41 -18.23 9.92 28.64
N PHE A 42 -18.59 8.82 27.98
CA PHE A 42 -18.59 8.70 26.53
C PHE A 42 -19.50 9.73 25.86
N ARG A 43 -20.68 9.97 26.42
CA ARG A 43 -21.65 10.95 25.87
C ARG A 43 -21.24 12.40 26.02
N ASN A 44 -20.60 12.73 27.12
CA ASN A 44 -20.34 14.13 27.52
C ASN A 44 -18.88 14.56 27.33
N SER A 45 -18.03 13.69 26.76
CA SER A 45 -16.65 13.98 26.50
C SER A 45 -16.18 13.49 25.13
N ASP A 46 -14.95 13.87 24.74
CA ASP A 46 -14.32 13.43 23.49
C ASP A 46 -13.78 11.97 23.55
N LEU A 47 -14.13 11.21 24.58
CA LEU A 47 -13.82 9.78 24.66
C LEU A 47 -14.59 8.97 23.61
N GLU A 48 -15.77 9.44 23.19
CA GLU A 48 -16.47 8.96 22.00
C GLU A 48 -16.46 10.03 20.92
N SER A 49 -15.90 9.70 19.77
CA SER A 49 -15.92 10.57 18.61
C SER A 49 -16.60 9.91 17.44
N LYS A 50 -17.36 10.70 16.68
CA LYS A 50 -18.01 10.23 15.44
C LYS A 50 -17.05 10.41 14.28
N PHE A 51 -16.77 9.32 13.58
CA PHE A 51 -16.00 9.34 12.35
C PHE A 51 -16.92 9.03 11.15
N ALA A 52 -17.08 10.01 10.27
CA ALA A 52 -17.88 9.83 9.07
C ALA A 52 -17.08 9.02 8.02
N LEU A 53 -17.63 7.87 7.61
CA LEU A 53 -17.08 7.10 6.51
C LEU A 53 -17.54 7.73 5.18
N ASN A 54 -16.71 8.61 4.63
CA ASN A 54 -16.93 9.20 3.33
C ASN A 54 -15.75 8.82 2.40
N MET A 55 -15.99 7.82 1.54
CA MET A 55 -14.99 7.31 0.60
C MET A 55 -15.05 8.10 -0.70
N ASN A 56 -14.70 9.38 -0.64
CA ASN A 56 -14.52 10.19 -1.84
C ASN A 56 -13.12 9.94 -2.40
N VAL A 57 -13.06 9.27 -3.54
CA VAL A 57 -11.81 8.83 -4.19
C VAL A 57 -11.76 9.28 -5.64
N LEU A 58 -10.55 9.47 -6.16
CA LEU A 58 -10.34 9.69 -7.59
C LEU A 58 -10.31 8.33 -8.30
N ILE A 59 -11.35 8.05 -9.07
CA ILE A 59 -11.35 6.88 -9.96
C ILE A 59 -10.51 7.22 -11.19
N ASP A 60 -9.64 6.29 -11.58
CA ASP A 60 -8.70 6.42 -12.70
C ASP A 60 -7.78 7.66 -12.60
N GLY A 61 -7.59 8.16 -11.38
CA GLY A 61 -6.77 9.34 -11.11
C GLY A 61 -7.35 10.67 -11.55
N LEU A 62 -8.57 10.70 -12.09
CA LEU A 62 -9.16 11.88 -12.71
C LEU A 62 -10.53 12.27 -12.13
N THR A 63 -11.43 11.30 -11.96
CA THR A 63 -12.82 11.59 -11.63
C THR A 63 -13.10 11.41 -10.14
N PRO A 64 -13.41 12.49 -9.37
CA PRO A 64 -13.82 12.36 -7.99
C PRO A 64 -15.22 11.72 -7.90
N LYS A 65 -15.33 10.66 -7.12
CA LYS A 65 -16.60 9.94 -6.90
C LYS A 65 -16.66 9.43 -5.47
N VAL A 66 -17.83 9.54 -4.85
CA VAL A 66 -18.13 8.85 -3.60
C VAL A 66 -18.43 7.40 -3.92
N CYS A 67 -17.58 6.50 -3.43
CA CYS A 67 -17.63 5.08 -3.74
C CYS A 67 -17.98 4.24 -2.52
N THR A 68 -18.56 3.09 -2.78
CA THR A 68 -18.64 2.02 -1.79
C THR A 68 -17.27 1.38 -1.58
N LEU A 69 -17.07 0.70 -0.47
CA LEU A 69 -15.82 -0.04 -0.20
C LEU A 69 -15.50 -1.03 -1.32
N ARG A 70 -16.51 -1.73 -1.84
CA ARG A 70 -16.34 -2.68 -2.94
C ARG A 70 -15.84 -2.00 -4.23
N GLU A 71 -16.46 -0.88 -4.61
CA GLU A 71 -16.04 -0.12 -5.80
C GLU A 71 -14.61 0.38 -5.66
N THR A 72 -14.24 0.90 -4.50
CA THR A 72 -12.87 1.37 -4.22
C THR A 72 -11.86 0.23 -4.34
N LEU A 73 -12.14 -0.94 -3.77
CA LEU A 73 -11.26 -2.10 -3.86
C LEU A 73 -11.15 -2.62 -5.29
N LEU A 74 -12.23 -2.65 -6.06
CA LEU A 74 -12.20 -3.06 -7.47
C LEU A 74 -11.38 -2.08 -8.32
N SER A 75 -11.57 -0.78 -8.12
CA SER A 75 -10.79 0.25 -8.81
C SER A 75 -9.29 0.11 -8.48
N PHE A 76 -8.95 -0.12 -7.21
CA PHE A 76 -7.57 -0.38 -6.79
C PHE A 76 -6.97 -1.61 -7.48
N LEU A 77 -7.70 -2.73 -7.55
CA LEU A 77 -7.22 -3.95 -8.19
C LEU A 77 -7.02 -3.76 -9.70
N ASN A 78 -7.95 -3.07 -10.37
CA ASN A 78 -7.82 -2.75 -11.78
C ASN A 78 -6.61 -1.86 -12.07
N HIS A 79 -6.40 -0.84 -11.25
CA HIS A 79 -5.21 0.01 -11.35
C HIS A 79 -3.92 -0.79 -11.12
N ARG A 80 -3.90 -1.69 -10.13
CA ARG A 80 -2.73 -2.56 -9.90
C ARG A 80 -2.43 -3.45 -11.11
N ARG A 81 -3.48 -3.97 -11.77
CA ARG A 81 -3.34 -4.76 -13.00
C ARG A 81 -2.76 -3.92 -14.15
N GLU A 82 -3.28 -2.71 -14.34
CA GLU A 82 -2.76 -1.78 -15.35
C GLU A 82 -1.27 -1.46 -15.12
N VAL A 83 -0.90 -1.17 -13.87
CA VAL A 83 0.50 -0.93 -13.49
C VAL A 83 1.37 -2.15 -13.75
N LEU A 84 0.88 -3.36 -13.44
CA LEU A 84 1.60 -4.61 -13.73
C LEU A 84 1.87 -4.72 -15.23
N LEU A 85 0.87 -4.57 -16.07
CA LEU A 85 1.00 -4.64 -17.53
C LEU A 85 1.95 -3.57 -18.08
N ARG A 86 1.84 -2.33 -17.62
CA ARG A 86 2.73 -1.24 -18.04
C ARG A 86 4.19 -1.52 -17.69
N ARG A 87 4.44 -2.01 -16.47
CA ARG A 87 5.80 -2.39 -16.04
C ARG A 87 6.34 -3.57 -16.85
N SER A 88 5.51 -4.60 -17.10
CA SER A 88 5.89 -5.78 -17.89
C SER A 88 6.22 -5.40 -19.33
N LYS A 89 5.40 -4.56 -19.97
CA LYS A 89 5.68 -4.04 -21.33
C LYS A 89 6.98 -3.23 -21.38
N PHE A 90 7.22 -2.39 -20.38
CA PHE A 90 8.48 -1.62 -20.31
C PHE A 90 9.68 -2.55 -20.12
N ARG A 91 9.57 -3.55 -19.26
CA ARG A 91 10.64 -4.54 -19.04
C ARG A 91 10.90 -5.35 -20.32
N LEU A 92 9.85 -5.81 -20.99
CA LEU A 92 9.94 -6.53 -22.27
C LEU A 92 10.70 -5.71 -23.32
N LYS A 93 10.33 -4.45 -23.50
CA LYS A 93 11.06 -3.54 -24.41
C LYS A 93 12.54 -3.44 -24.11
N ASN A 94 12.90 -3.35 -22.83
CA ASN A 94 14.31 -3.28 -22.44
C ASN A 94 15.06 -4.60 -22.67
N ILE A 95 14.37 -5.73 -22.49
CA ILE A 95 14.90 -7.07 -22.80
C ILE A 95 15.16 -7.17 -24.30
N ASP A 96 14.21 -6.79 -25.15
CA ASP A 96 14.36 -6.84 -26.61
C ASP A 96 15.56 -6.01 -27.07
N LEU A 97 15.70 -4.80 -26.56
CA LEU A 97 16.86 -3.94 -26.85
C LEU A 97 18.19 -4.56 -26.40
N ARG A 98 18.20 -5.25 -25.26
CA ARG A 98 19.39 -5.92 -24.77
C ARG A 98 19.72 -7.16 -25.55
N LEU A 99 18.72 -7.96 -25.92
CA LEU A 99 18.86 -9.14 -26.77
C LEU A 99 19.42 -8.77 -28.16
N GLU A 100 18.90 -7.71 -28.78
CA GLU A 100 19.43 -7.16 -30.04
C GLU A 100 20.95 -6.94 -29.96
N ILE A 101 21.42 -6.28 -28.91
CA ILE A 101 22.85 -6.02 -28.71
C ILE A 101 23.64 -7.33 -28.47
N LEU A 102 23.10 -8.24 -27.65
CA LEU A 102 23.76 -9.52 -27.34
C LEU A 102 23.88 -10.39 -28.58
N GLU A 103 22.86 -10.45 -29.43
CA GLU A 103 22.88 -11.18 -30.70
C GLU A 103 23.96 -10.62 -31.63
N GLY A 104 24.05 -9.29 -31.77
CA GLY A 104 25.10 -8.66 -32.54
C GLY A 104 26.50 -8.99 -32.00
N ASN A 105 26.69 -8.92 -30.69
CA ASN A 105 27.98 -9.27 -30.07
C ASN A 105 28.34 -10.74 -30.31
N LEU A 106 27.38 -11.68 -30.20
CA LEU A 106 27.63 -13.09 -30.47
C LEU A 106 28.04 -13.34 -31.94
N ILE A 107 27.41 -12.65 -32.91
CA ILE A 107 27.82 -12.71 -34.32
C ILE A 107 29.25 -12.22 -34.48
N ALA A 108 29.61 -11.13 -33.81
CA ALA A 108 31.00 -10.61 -33.84
C ALA A 108 32.01 -11.58 -33.22
N PHE A 109 31.66 -12.30 -32.15
CA PHE A 109 32.52 -13.31 -31.52
C PHE A 109 32.78 -14.49 -32.46
N VAL A 110 31.76 -14.98 -33.15
CA VAL A 110 31.94 -16.07 -34.13
C VAL A 110 32.83 -15.67 -35.32
N ASN A 111 32.79 -14.39 -35.71
CA ASN A 111 33.50 -13.87 -36.90
C ASN A 111 34.59 -12.86 -36.53
N LEU A 112 35.23 -13.05 -35.38
CA LEU A 112 36.11 -12.05 -34.77
C LEU A 112 37.22 -11.54 -35.68
N ASP A 113 37.91 -12.45 -36.37
CA ASP A 113 39.01 -12.09 -37.27
C ASP A 113 38.55 -11.18 -38.42
N ARG A 114 37.38 -11.49 -38.97
CA ARG A 114 36.80 -10.70 -40.06
C ARG A 114 36.31 -9.33 -39.57
N VAL A 115 35.69 -9.28 -38.39
CA VAL A 115 35.30 -8.01 -37.76
C VAL A 115 36.49 -7.11 -37.51
N ILE A 116 37.60 -7.65 -37.00
CA ILE A 116 38.85 -6.89 -36.78
C ILE A 116 39.43 -6.41 -38.11
N GLU A 117 39.44 -7.23 -39.15
CA GLU A 117 39.90 -6.85 -40.48
C GLU A 117 39.09 -5.66 -41.02
N ILE A 118 37.77 -5.73 -41.00
CA ILE A 118 36.87 -4.62 -41.43
C ILE A 118 37.20 -3.34 -40.67
N ILE A 119 37.30 -3.40 -39.33
CA ILE A 119 37.58 -2.22 -38.51
C ILE A 119 38.94 -1.58 -38.86
N ARG A 120 39.90 -2.37 -39.31
CA ARG A 120 41.27 -1.89 -39.62
C ARG A 120 41.45 -1.39 -41.05
N THR A 121 40.70 -1.92 -42.01
CA THR A 121 40.92 -1.69 -43.44
C THR A 121 39.87 -0.81 -44.10
N GLU A 122 38.68 -0.76 -43.57
CA GLU A 122 37.57 -0.02 -44.19
C GLU A 122 37.49 1.41 -43.65
N ASP A 123 37.19 2.38 -44.54
CA ASP A 123 36.98 3.78 -44.16
C ASP A 123 35.69 3.99 -43.38
N GLU A 124 34.65 3.20 -43.69
CA GLU A 124 33.32 3.22 -43.02
C GLU A 124 32.96 1.85 -42.44
N PRO A 125 33.62 1.41 -41.37
CA PRO A 125 33.45 0.06 -40.82
C PRO A 125 32.02 -0.24 -40.34
N LYS A 126 31.26 0.75 -39.90
CA LYS A 126 29.87 0.58 -39.48
C LYS A 126 28.99 0.08 -40.63
N ILE A 127 29.07 0.72 -41.78
CA ILE A 127 28.26 0.35 -42.96
C ILE A 127 28.65 -1.03 -43.46
N GLN A 128 29.96 -1.32 -43.48
CA GLN A 128 30.46 -2.60 -43.91
C GLN A 128 30.02 -3.75 -43.00
N LEU A 129 30.08 -3.57 -41.68
CA LEU A 129 29.57 -4.55 -40.71
C LEU A 129 28.10 -4.81 -40.91
N MET A 130 27.29 -3.77 -41.12
CA MET A 130 25.84 -3.91 -41.38
C MET A 130 25.57 -4.71 -42.63
N SER A 131 26.27 -4.46 -43.72
CA SER A 131 26.05 -5.14 -45.00
C SER A 131 26.55 -6.58 -45.03
N GLU A 132 27.68 -6.87 -44.36
CA GLU A 132 28.29 -8.20 -44.41
C GLU A 132 27.64 -9.21 -43.46
N PHE A 133 27.20 -8.74 -42.28
CA PHE A 133 26.63 -9.59 -41.23
C PHE A 133 25.13 -9.38 -41.02
N ASP A 134 24.48 -8.60 -41.86
CA ASP A 134 23.02 -8.25 -41.75
C ASP A 134 22.67 -7.68 -40.36
N LEU A 135 23.53 -6.80 -39.85
CA LEU A 135 23.42 -6.21 -38.53
C LEU A 135 22.59 -4.93 -38.55
N THR A 136 21.84 -4.69 -37.46
CA THR A 136 21.22 -3.39 -37.25
C THR A 136 22.26 -2.32 -36.92
N GLU A 137 21.88 -1.06 -37.09
CA GLU A 137 22.74 0.07 -36.75
C GLU A 137 23.22 0.02 -35.28
N ARG A 138 22.31 -0.35 -34.36
CA ARG A 138 22.63 -0.52 -32.93
C ARG A 138 23.62 -1.65 -32.66
N GLN A 139 23.47 -2.77 -33.34
CA GLN A 139 24.36 -3.91 -33.21
C GLN A 139 25.77 -3.53 -33.69
N SER A 140 25.85 -2.90 -34.85
CA SER A 140 27.14 -2.45 -35.38
C SER A 140 27.83 -1.44 -34.47
N GLU A 141 27.08 -0.48 -33.93
CA GLU A 141 27.61 0.49 -32.99
C GLU A 141 28.05 -0.15 -31.68
N ALA A 142 27.31 -1.12 -31.16
CA ALA A 142 27.68 -1.89 -30.00
C ALA A 142 29.00 -2.67 -30.21
N ILE A 143 29.17 -3.29 -31.38
CA ILE A 143 30.40 -4.02 -31.78
C ILE A 143 31.59 -3.06 -31.83
N LEU A 144 31.45 -1.90 -32.47
CA LEU A 144 32.51 -0.90 -32.55
C LEU A 144 32.96 -0.35 -31.21
N ASN A 145 32.02 -0.31 -30.24
CA ASN A 145 32.30 0.13 -28.87
C ASN A 145 32.77 -0.99 -27.94
N LEU A 146 32.94 -2.23 -28.42
CA LEU A 146 33.44 -3.34 -27.60
C LEU A 146 34.88 -3.05 -27.12
N ARG A 147 35.09 -3.35 -25.84
CA ARG A 147 36.43 -3.28 -25.26
C ARG A 147 37.22 -4.54 -25.64
N LEU A 148 38.48 -4.41 -26.00
CA LEU A 148 39.34 -5.56 -26.35
C LEU A 148 39.36 -6.66 -25.27
N ARG A 149 39.27 -6.30 -24.00
CA ARG A 149 39.17 -7.28 -22.91
C ARG A 149 37.90 -8.15 -22.95
N SER A 150 36.78 -7.62 -23.52
CA SER A 150 35.50 -8.33 -23.63
C SER A 150 35.56 -9.45 -24.67
N LEU A 151 36.59 -9.49 -25.52
CA LEU A 151 36.78 -10.51 -26.55
C LEU A 151 37.34 -11.84 -25.99
N ARG A 152 37.35 -12.00 -24.64
CA ARG A 152 37.83 -13.24 -24.01
C ARG A 152 36.76 -14.31 -24.09
N LYS A 153 37.17 -15.58 -24.30
CA LYS A 153 36.27 -16.76 -24.38
C LYS A 153 35.33 -16.93 -23.18
N LEU A 154 35.76 -16.49 -21.99
CA LEU A 154 34.90 -16.54 -20.78
C LEU A 154 33.72 -15.57 -20.88
N GLU A 155 33.90 -14.43 -21.48
CA GLU A 155 32.85 -13.43 -21.66
C GLU A 155 31.80 -13.88 -22.69
N GLU A 156 32.20 -14.63 -23.73
CA GLU A 156 31.27 -15.26 -24.68
C GLU A 156 30.29 -16.20 -23.99
N ILE A 157 30.79 -17.02 -23.05
CA ILE A 157 29.94 -17.93 -22.23
C ILE A 157 28.98 -17.14 -21.35
N GLU A 158 29.42 -16.05 -20.75
CA GLU A 158 28.58 -15.18 -19.93
C GLU A 158 27.49 -14.49 -20.75
N LEU A 159 27.82 -13.96 -21.93
CA LEU A 159 26.86 -13.36 -22.85
C LEU A 159 25.81 -14.36 -23.33
N THR A 160 26.22 -15.60 -23.63
CA THR A 160 25.29 -16.66 -24.00
C THR A 160 24.34 -17.00 -22.86
N ARG A 161 24.84 -17.09 -21.63
CA ARG A 161 23.99 -17.32 -20.45
C ARG A 161 23.02 -16.16 -20.21
N GLU A 162 23.50 -14.92 -20.34
CA GLU A 162 22.67 -13.72 -20.21
C GLU A 162 21.55 -13.76 -21.26
N ARG A 163 21.87 -14.03 -22.53
CA ARG A 163 20.89 -14.17 -23.61
C ARG A 163 19.82 -15.21 -23.27
N ASP A 164 20.23 -16.40 -22.88
CA ASP A 164 19.31 -17.51 -22.58
C ASP A 164 18.40 -17.18 -21.41
N THR A 165 18.92 -16.50 -20.37
CA THR A 165 18.14 -16.03 -19.24
C THR A 165 17.11 -14.98 -19.65
N LEU A 166 17.51 -14.03 -20.49
CA LEU A 166 16.61 -12.99 -21.00
C LEU A 166 15.56 -13.54 -21.95
N LEU A 167 15.87 -14.56 -22.76
CA LEU A 167 14.87 -15.23 -23.59
C LEU A 167 13.78 -15.91 -22.76
N VAL A 168 14.14 -16.57 -21.68
CA VAL A 168 13.17 -17.16 -20.74
C VAL A 168 12.33 -16.07 -20.06
N GLU A 169 12.96 -14.97 -19.62
CA GLU A 169 12.24 -13.84 -19.01
C GLU A 169 11.28 -13.20 -20.02
N ARG A 170 11.74 -13.00 -21.26
CA ARG A 170 10.92 -12.50 -22.37
C ARG A 170 9.66 -13.33 -22.58
N PHE A 171 9.83 -14.63 -22.74
CA PHE A 171 8.71 -15.57 -22.93
C PHE A 171 7.70 -15.49 -21.77
N ASN A 172 8.18 -15.47 -20.53
CA ASN A 172 7.32 -15.36 -19.34
C ASN A 172 6.54 -14.03 -19.30
N LEU A 173 7.17 -12.92 -19.74
CA LEU A 173 6.52 -11.62 -19.79
C LEU A 173 5.50 -11.52 -20.92
N GLU A 174 5.78 -12.11 -22.08
CA GLU A 174 4.84 -12.19 -23.20
C GLU A 174 3.58 -12.97 -22.78
N ASP A 175 3.74 -14.15 -22.18
CA ASP A 175 2.63 -14.95 -21.66
C ASP A 175 1.84 -14.21 -20.57
N LEU A 176 2.53 -13.51 -19.65
CA LEU A 176 1.87 -12.68 -18.64
C LEU A 176 1.04 -11.55 -19.25
N ILE A 177 1.54 -10.90 -20.30
CA ILE A 177 0.84 -9.79 -20.97
C ILE A 177 -0.42 -10.29 -21.70
N GLU A 178 -0.37 -11.45 -22.32
CA GLU A 178 -1.47 -12.01 -23.11
C GLU A 178 -2.52 -12.74 -22.25
N ASN A 179 -2.14 -13.28 -21.09
CA ASN A 179 -2.98 -14.16 -20.29
C ASN A 179 -3.54 -13.48 -19.03
N ASP A 180 -4.82 -13.12 -19.06
CA ASP A 180 -5.56 -12.51 -17.94
C ASP A 180 -5.47 -13.33 -16.64
N LYS A 181 -5.50 -14.67 -16.74
CA LYS A 181 -5.44 -15.53 -15.55
C LYS A 181 -4.09 -15.45 -14.84
N LEU A 182 -3.00 -15.33 -15.62
CA LEU A 182 -1.67 -15.16 -15.06
C LEU A 182 -1.50 -13.80 -14.39
N GLN A 183 -2.08 -12.75 -14.97
CA GLN A 183 -2.07 -11.41 -14.37
C GLN A 183 -2.72 -11.42 -12.99
N TRP A 184 -3.90 -12.02 -12.87
CA TRP A 184 -4.59 -12.13 -11.59
C TRP A 184 -3.84 -13.03 -10.59
N LYS A 185 -3.25 -14.11 -11.06
CA LYS A 185 -2.42 -15.00 -10.22
C LYS A 185 -1.23 -14.24 -9.64
N GLU A 186 -0.56 -13.45 -10.45
CA GLU A 186 0.57 -12.61 -10.02
C GLU A 186 0.14 -11.57 -8.99
N LEU A 187 -0.97 -10.86 -9.24
CA LEU A 187 -1.54 -9.91 -8.28
C LEU A 187 -1.91 -10.56 -6.95
N ILE A 188 -2.51 -11.76 -6.99
CA ILE A 188 -2.83 -12.52 -5.78
C ILE A 188 -1.57 -12.86 -5.00
N THR A 189 -0.48 -13.23 -5.68
CA THR A 189 0.81 -13.52 -5.04
C THR A 189 1.36 -12.28 -4.33
N GLN A 190 1.39 -11.13 -5.01
CA GLN A 190 1.83 -9.86 -4.42
C GLN A 190 0.97 -9.44 -3.20
N ILE A 191 -0.35 -9.63 -3.28
CA ILE A 191 -1.25 -9.34 -2.15
C ILE A 191 -1.01 -10.29 -0.98
N LYS A 192 -0.73 -11.58 -1.25
CA LYS A 192 -0.37 -12.54 -0.20
C LYS A 192 0.94 -12.16 0.50
N GLU A 193 1.94 -11.71 -0.24
CA GLU A 193 3.19 -11.20 0.33
C GLU A 193 2.96 -9.99 1.24
N LEU A 194 2.13 -9.03 0.79
CA LEU A 194 1.72 -7.90 1.62
C LEU A 194 0.98 -8.35 2.89
N LYS A 195 0.08 -9.33 2.76
CA LYS A 195 -0.62 -9.91 3.91
C LYS A 195 0.35 -10.58 4.89
N ASN A 196 1.37 -11.28 4.40
CA ASN A 196 2.38 -11.89 5.26
C ASN A 196 3.24 -10.84 5.98
N LYS A 197 3.51 -9.70 5.32
CA LYS A 197 4.33 -8.62 5.87
C LYS A 197 3.56 -7.73 6.84
N PHE A 198 2.28 -7.43 6.56
CA PHE A 198 1.47 -6.45 7.28
C PHE A 198 0.16 -7.04 7.82
N GLY A 199 0.02 -8.35 7.88
CA GLY A 199 -1.18 -9.00 8.41
C GLY A 199 -1.33 -8.86 9.91
N SER A 200 -2.52 -9.18 10.42
CA SER A 200 -2.87 -9.04 11.85
C SER A 200 -1.98 -9.85 12.81
N SER A 201 -1.24 -10.83 12.31
CA SER A 201 -0.29 -11.63 13.08
C SER A 201 1.09 -10.99 13.23
N THR A 202 1.37 -9.91 12.50
CA THR A 202 2.66 -9.20 12.55
C THR A 202 2.59 -8.01 13.52
N LYS A 203 3.75 -7.56 13.98
CA LYS A 203 3.84 -6.41 14.90
C LYS A 203 3.28 -5.12 14.26
N GLU A 204 3.56 -4.91 12.97
CA GLU A 204 3.11 -3.74 12.22
C GLU A 204 1.62 -3.81 11.87
N GLY A 205 1.07 -5.03 11.66
CA GLY A 205 -0.32 -5.24 11.25
C GLY A 205 -1.28 -5.53 12.39
N ALA A 206 -0.79 -5.68 13.63
CA ALA A 206 -1.62 -5.96 14.79
C ALA A 206 -2.60 -4.80 15.06
N ARG A 207 -3.90 -5.13 15.10
CA ARG A 207 -4.93 -4.14 15.41
C ARG A 207 -4.96 -3.84 16.90
N ARG A 208 -4.97 -2.56 17.25
CA ARG A 208 -5.20 -2.07 18.62
C ARG A 208 -6.67 -1.80 18.92
N THR A 209 -7.54 -1.85 17.90
CA THR A 209 -8.96 -1.55 18.00
C THR A 209 -9.79 -2.81 17.81
N ASN A 210 -10.89 -2.92 18.54
CA ASN A 210 -11.87 -4.00 18.44
C ASN A 210 -13.26 -3.43 18.17
N PHE A 211 -14.17 -4.28 17.67
CA PHE A 211 -15.58 -3.93 17.56
C PHE A 211 -16.24 -4.12 18.94
N GLY A 212 -16.70 -3.02 19.52
CA GLY A 212 -17.50 -3.04 20.74
C GLY A 212 -18.94 -3.47 20.48
N LYS A 213 -19.63 -3.93 21.52
CA LYS A 213 -21.09 -4.11 21.47
C LYS A 213 -21.75 -2.75 21.60
N ARG A 214 -22.86 -2.53 20.88
CA ARG A 214 -23.67 -1.34 21.08
C ARG A 214 -24.21 -1.33 22.53
N PRO A 215 -24.01 -0.24 23.28
CA PRO A 215 -24.55 -0.15 24.64
C PRO A 215 -26.08 -0.23 24.60
N ASN A 216 -26.64 -0.99 25.52
CA ASN A 216 -28.08 -1.07 25.68
C ASN A 216 -28.55 0.13 26.52
N LEU A 217 -28.99 1.17 25.85
CA LEU A 217 -29.36 2.45 26.46
C LEU A 217 -30.65 2.37 27.31
N ASP A 218 -31.49 1.41 27.00
CA ASP A 218 -32.80 1.23 27.68
C ASP A 218 -32.63 0.66 29.10
N SER A 219 -31.49 0.04 29.40
CA SER A 219 -31.19 -0.54 30.71
C SER A 219 -30.41 0.40 31.66
N LEU A 220 -29.97 1.56 31.15
CA LEU A 220 -29.18 2.51 31.93
C LEU A 220 -30.13 3.42 32.74
N ASN A 221 -30.26 3.12 34.01
CA ASN A 221 -31.02 3.97 34.92
C ASN A 221 -30.25 5.23 35.26
N MET A 222 -30.43 6.28 34.46
CA MET A 222 -29.72 7.59 34.63
C MET A 222 -30.11 8.27 35.97
N ASP A 223 -31.23 7.88 36.59
CA ASP A 223 -31.68 8.42 37.86
C ASP A 223 -30.71 8.11 39.02
N SER A 224 -29.91 7.07 38.88
CA SER A 224 -28.89 6.72 39.88
C SER A 224 -27.72 7.71 39.98
N VAL A 225 -27.51 8.53 38.93
CA VAL A 225 -26.42 9.53 38.85
C VAL A 225 -26.91 10.90 39.35
N ILE A 226 -28.22 11.09 39.43
CA ILE A 226 -28.81 12.34 39.88
C ILE A 226 -28.82 12.37 41.42
N GLU A 227 -28.15 13.34 42.01
CA GLU A 227 -28.16 13.57 43.45
C GLU A 227 -29.57 14.01 43.90
N LYS A 228 -30.18 13.25 44.80
CA LYS A 228 -31.50 13.60 45.36
C LYS A 228 -31.29 14.64 46.44
N GLU A 229 -31.44 15.89 46.07
CA GLU A 229 -31.44 16.98 47.06
C GLU A 229 -32.85 17.25 47.55
N PRO A 230 -33.05 17.52 48.86
CA PRO A 230 -34.35 17.96 49.35
C PRO A 230 -34.65 19.36 48.80
N VAL A 231 -35.74 19.47 48.07
CA VAL A 231 -36.18 20.76 47.50
C VAL A 231 -37.43 21.24 48.23
N THR A 232 -37.46 22.54 48.58
CA THR A 232 -38.63 23.19 49.12
C THR A 232 -39.39 23.86 47.97
N ILE A 233 -40.60 23.42 47.70
CA ILE A 233 -41.43 24.03 46.67
C ILE A 233 -42.35 25.06 47.36
N ILE A 234 -42.25 26.30 46.92
CA ILE A 234 -43.10 27.39 47.42
C ILE A 234 -44.24 27.61 46.43
N PHE A 235 -45.42 27.42 46.88
CA PHE A 235 -46.65 27.72 46.12
C PHE A 235 -47.22 29.05 46.58
N SER A 236 -47.52 29.95 45.67
CA SER A 236 -48.26 31.19 45.96
C SER A 236 -49.75 30.97 45.77
N ASP A 237 -50.56 31.72 46.42
CA ASP A 237 -52.03 31.71 46.26
C ASP A 237 -52.50 32.07 44.84
N MET A 238 -51.64 32.69 44.05
CA MET A 238 -51.87 33.01 42.63
C MET A 238 -51.43 31.92 41.65
N GLY A 239 -51.05 30.72 42.12
CA GLY A 239 -50.67 29.58 41.31
C GLY A 239 -49.23 29.60 40.76
N TRP A 240 -48.33 30.45 41.26
CA TRP A 240 -46.92 30.48 40.90
C TRP A 240 -46.14 29.44 41.71
N ILE A 241 -45.27 28.71 41.03
CA ILE A 241 -44.35 27.72 41.65
C ILE A 241 -42.92 28.26 41.56
N ARG A 242 -42.18 28.17 42.64
CA ARG A 242 -40.76 28.50 42.71
C ARG A 242 -39.98 27.45 43.47
#